data_48c8665ab6a20ae3946b48d6bb696d9b
#
_entry.id   48c8665ab6a20ae3946b48d6bb696d9b
#
_cell.length_a   1.000
_cell.length_b   1.000
_cell.length_c   1.000
_cell.angle_alpha   90.00
_cell.angle_beta   90.00
_cell.angle_gamma   90.00
#
_symmetry.space_group_name_H-M   'P 1'
#
loop_
_entity.id
_entity.type
_entity.pdbx_description
1 polymer ?
#
loop_
_entity_poly.entity_id
_entity_poly.type
_entity_poly.pdbx_seq_one_letter_code
_entity_poly.pdbx_strand_id
1 'polypeptide(L)'
;MNLDDSPVRILLVSQMYPSAAAPDFGVFVQGLERELAARGHEIERVVLDRRGGGKLRHARLALRAIRAARRFRPDVVYAHFLFPTGLSALLAARASRAPLVVTAHGQDVANVTRYPFVRRPTRTVVRRATEVIAVSEWLRAELERGVPEAAGKTEVINCGVDLERFRPLDRTAGPSPAFVCVGSLIERKNVVRLADAFARLGEGTLTFVGDGELRPELEGRAGVTITGYVPHDAVPGYLAAADVLCQPSLVEPFGQAALEALASARSVVGTRVGGPPEFVPEGAGVLVDPEDEEELVQALRTAAALPVPNPAARAAADAHDVRRQAARVETVLERAVRGRQA
;
A
#
# COMPACT_ATOMS: atom_id res chain seq x y z
N MET A 1 32.84 16.43 4.30
CA MET A 1 31.58 16.51 3.57
C MET A 1 31.69 15.43 2.49
N ASN A 2 31.15 14.26 2.78
CA ASN A 2 31.19 13.14 1.84
C ASN A 2 30.34 13.52 0.63
N LEU A 3 30.82 13.17 -0.58
CA LEU A 3 30.11 13.38 -1.86
C LEU A 3 28.77 12.59 -1.96
N ASP A 4 28.40 11.88 -0.89
CA ASP A 4 27.23 10.99 -0.80
C ASP A 4 25.95 11.68 -0.30
N ASP A 5 26.01 12.92 0.23
CA ASP A 5 24.84 13.63 0.84
C ASP A 5 24.24 14.73 -0.07
N SER A 6 24.49 14.70 -1.37
CA SER A 6 23.95 15.75 -2.26
C SER A 6 22.46 15.52 -2.53
N PRO A 7 21.62 16.57 -2.43
CA PRO A 7 20.20 16.49 -2.74
C PRO A 7 19.97 15.95 -4.15
N VAL A 8 19.14 14.90 -4.26
CA VAL A 8 18.72 14.33 -5.54
C VAL A 8 17.43 15.03 -6.02
N ARG A 9 17.36 15.38 -7.31
CA ARG A 9 16.17 15.93 -7.94
C ARG A 9 15.30 14.81 -8.46
N ILE A 10 14.16 14.58 -7.82
CA ILE A 10 13.27 13.44 -8.07
C ILE A 10 12.02 13.91 -8.81
N LEU A 11 11.75 13.38 -10.01
CA LEU A 11 10.44 13.54 -10.64
C LEU A 11 9.54 12.37 -10.22
N LEU A 12 8.63 12.63 -9.28
CA LEU A 12 7.66 11.65 -8.79
C LEU A 12 6.45 11.57 -9.72
N VAL A 13 6.15 10.37 -10.25
CA VAL A 13 4.99 10.14 -11.13
C VAL A 13 4.08 9.08 -10.53
N SER A 14 2.81 9.42 -10.24
CA SER A 14 1.85 8.48 -9.67
C SER A 14 0.44 8.65 -10.23
N GLN A 15 -0.29 7.54 -10.34
CA GLN A 15 -1.72 7.54 -10.66
C GLN A 15 -2.62 7.60 -9.43
N MET A 16 -2.04 7.65 -8.25
CA MET A 16 -2.74 7.79 -6.97
C MET A 16 -2.01 8.81 -6.11
N TYR A 17 -2.76 9.80 -5.63
CA TYR A 17 -2.27 10.78 -4.69
C TYR A 17 -3.44 11.43 -3.95
N PRO A 18 -3.36 11.67 -2.63
CA PRO A 18 -4.48 12.21 -1.89
C PRO A 18 -4.84 13.64 -2.28
N SER A 19 -6.13 13.94 -2.20
CA SER A 19 -6.68 15.29 -2.40
C SER A 19 -7.90 15.49 -1.48
N ALA A 20 -8.42 16.70 -1.40
CA ALA A 20 -9.63 16.98 -0.64
C ALA A 20 -10.85 16.13 -1.11
N ALA A 21 -10.91 15.78 -2.41
CA ALA A 21 -11.98 14.96 -2.98
C ALA A 21 -11.74 13.44 -2.81
N ALA A 22 -10.52 13.02 -2.48
CA ALA A 22 -10.15 11.62 -2.29
C ALA A 22 -8.99 11.54 -1.26
N PRO A 23 -9.29 11.76 0.03
CA PRO A 23 -8.26 11.92 1.06
C PRO A 23 -7.48 10.65 1.39
N ASP A 24 -8.03 9.48 1.09
CA ASP A 24 -7.42 8.16 1.29
C ASP A 24 -6.66 7.64 0.06
N PHE A 25 -6.70 8.38 -1.07
CA PHE A 25 -6.23 7.89 -2.37
C PHE A 25 -4.72 8.01 -2.54
N GLY A 26 -3.97 6.97 -2.21
CA GLY A 26 -2.52 6.92 -2.39
C GLY A 26 -1.72 7.62 -1.27
N VAL A 27 -2.21 7.58 -0.04
CA VAL A 27 -1.57 8.16 1.16
C VAL A 27 -0.15 7.64 1.38
N PHE A 28 0.14 6.39 1.02
CA PHE A 28 1.47 5.80 1.11
C PHE A 28 2.49 6.48 0.16
N VAL A 29 2.04 6.96 -1.02
CA VAL A 29 2.89 7.75 -1.93
C VAL A 29 3.23 9.10 -1.31
N GLN A 30 2.24 9.77 -0.71
CA GLN A 30 2.46 11.04 -0.04
C GLN A 30 3.35 10.89 1.20
N GLY A 31 3.18 9.80 1.97
CA GLY A 31 4.02 9.50 3.12
C GLY A 31 5.50 9.36 2.71
N LEU A 32 5.78 8.55 1.70
CA LEU A 32 7.14 8.39 1.18
C LEU A 32 7.70 9.70 0.60
N GLU A 33 6.91 10.48 -0.15
CA GLU A 33 7.34 11.79 -0.66
C GLU A 33 7.76 12.73 0.48
N ARG A 34 6.98 12.79 1.57
CA ARG A 34 7.31 13.62 2.75
C ARG A 34 8.63 13.21 3.38
N GLU A 35 8.87 11.91 3.53
CA GLU A 35 10.11 11.39 4.11
C GLU A 35 11.32 11.67 3.21
N LEU A 36 11.19 11.52 1.89
CA LEU A 36 12.25 11.87 0.94
C LEU A 36 12.53 13.38 0.94
N ALA A 37 11.49 14.22 1.00
CA ALA A 37 11.66 15.67 1.12
C ALA A 37 12.31 16.08 2.45
N ALA A 38 11.95 15.44 3.56
CA ALA A 38 12.56 15.67 4.87
C ALA A 38 14.04 15.28 4.91
N ARG A 39 14.50 14.40 4.02
CA ARG A 39 15.91 14.03 3.80
C ARG A 39 16.67 15.00 2.90
N GLY A 40 16.03 16.08 2.44
CA GLY A 40 16.63 17.15 1.66
C GLY A 40 16.51 17.01 0.14
N HIS A 41 15.82 16.00 -0.38
CA HIS A 41 15.63 15.85 -1.82
C HIS A 41 14.63 16.87 -2.37
N GLU A 42 14.89 17.34 -3.60
CA GLU A 42 13.98 18.21 -4.35
C GLU A 42 13.01 17.38 -5.16
N ILE A 43 11.70 17.52 -4.92
CA ILE A 43 10.68 16.67 -5.55
C ILE A 43 9.72 17.50 -6.40
N GLU A 44 9.71 17.25 -7.70
CA GLU A 44 8.64 17.69 -8.60
C GLU A 44 7.63 16.57 -8.77
N ARG A 45 6.37 16.86 -8.51
CA ARG A 45 5.28 15.88 -8.47
C ARG A 45 4.35 15.98 -9.67
N VAL A 46 4.12 14.85 -10.38
CA VAL A 46 3.15 14.73 -11.47
C VAL A 46 2.21 13.56 -11.18
N VAL A 47 1.01 13.86 -10.68
CA VAL A 47 0.11 12.84 -10.13
C VAL A 47 -1.32 12.97 -10.66
N LEU A 48 -2.10 11.87 -10.49
CA LEU A 48 -3.55 11.87 -10.55
C LEU A 48 -4.08 11.82 -9.12
N ASP A 49 -4.93 12.79 -8.79
CA ASP A 49 -5.45 13.05 -7.44
C ASP A 49 -6.96 12.81 -7.31
N ARG A 50 -7.57 12.13 -8.29
CA ARG A 50 -9.00 11.81 -8.32
C ARG A 50 -9.24 10.40 -8.79
N ARG A 51 -10.24 9.73 -8.21
CA ARG A 51 -10.79 8.46 -8.70
C ARG A 51 -11.58 8.71 -9.99
N GLY A 52 -11.61 7.75 -10.91
CA GLY A 52 -12.34 7.88 -12.17
C GLY A 52 -11.63 8.73 -13.22
N GLY A 53 -12.37 9.19 -14.26
CA GLY A 53 -11.84 10.15 -15.25
C GLY A 53 -11.27 9.60 -16.56
N GLY A 54 -11.70 8.41 -17.01
CA GLY A 54 -11.47 7.89 -18.37
C GLY A 54 -10.00 7.70 -18.79
N LYS A 55 -9.80 7.12 -19.98
CA LYS A 55 -8.44 6.77 -20.48
C LYS A 55 -7.57 7.98 -20.81
N LEU A 56 -8.17 9.12 -21.22
CA LEU A 56 -7.44 10.35 -21.59
C LEU A 56 -6.63 10.96 -20.44
N ARG A 57 -6.98 10.67 -19.15
CA ARG A 57 -6.22 11.17 -18.01
C ARG A 57 -4.78 10.68 -18.00
N HIS A 58 -4.53 9.45 -18.44
CA HIS A 58 -3.17 8.88 -18.50
C HIS A 58 -2.35 9.50 -19.64
N ALA A 59 -2.97 9.83 -20.78
CA ALA A 59 -2.29 10.59 -21.83
C ALA A 59 -1.91 12.01 -21.35
N ARG A 60 -2.80 12.68 -20.63
CA ARG A 60 -2.51 13.97 -19.98
C ARG A 60 -1.40 13.85 -18.93
N LEU A 61 -1.41 12.77 -18.12
CA LEU A 61 -0.34 12.49 -17.16
C LEU A 61 1.01 12.38 -17.87
N ALA A 62 1.08 11.62 -18.97
CA ALA A 62 2.30 11.45 -19.76
C ALA A 62 2.82 12.79 -20.32
N LEU A 63 1.94 13.61 -20.89
CA LEU A 63 2.32 14.93 -21.41
C LEU A 63 2.82 15.87 -20.29
N ARG A 64 2.16 15.87 -19.14
CA ARG A 64 2.59 16.62 -17.95
C ARG A 64 3.95 16.14 -17.46
N ALA A 65 4.16 14.82 -17.37
CA ALA A 65 5.42 14.23 -16.93
C ALA A 65 6.58 14.58 -17.89
N ILE A 66 6.38 14.54 -19.21
CA ILE A 66 7.38 14.95 -20.20
C ILE A 66 7.73 16.44 -20.06
N ARG A 67 6.73 17.31 -19.89
CA ARG A 67 6.97 18.76 -19.71
C ARG A 67 7.71 19.04 -18.40
N ALA A 68 7.29 18.40 -17.31
CA ALA A 68 7.95 18.51 -16.02
C ALA A 68 9.42 18.04 -16.11
N ALA A 69 9.67 16.89 -16.72
CA ALA A 69 11.01 16.34 -16.88
C ALA A 69 11.97 17.28 -17.65
N ARG A 70 11.47 17.93 -18.71
CA ARG A 70 12.27 18.89 -19.49
C ARG A 70 12.58 20.18 -18.73
N ARG A 71 11.61 20.68 -17.94
CA ARG A 71 11.75 21.90 -17.14
C ARG A 71 12.58 21.66 -15.89
N PHE A 72 12.21 20.65 -15.12
CA PHE A 72 12.79 20.33 -13.83
C PHE A 72 14.19 19.68 -13.94
N ARG A 73 14.48 18.97 -15.06
CA ARG A 73 15.73 18.23 -15.29
C ARG A 73 16.08 17.31 -14.11
N PRO A 74 15.24 16.31 -13.80
CA PRO A 74 15.45 15.43 -12.68
C PRO A 74 16.73 14.60 -12.85
N ASP A 75 17.35 14.25 -11.72
CA ASP A 75 18.43 13.25 -11.66
C ASP A 75 17.89 11.84 -11.80
N VAL A 76 16.65 11.61 -11.30
CA VAL A 76 15.92 10.34 -11.41
C VAL A 76 14.43 10.58 -11.61
N VAL A 77 13.78 9.72 -12.41
CA VAL A 77 12.32 9.65 -12.51
C VAL A 77 11.86 8.46 -11.68
N TYR A 78 11.03 8.72 -10.67
CA TYR A 78 10.49 7.71 -9.79
C TYR A 78 8.99 7.53 -10.01
N ALA A 79 8.58 6.32 -10.38
CA ALA A 79 7.19 6.01 -10.68
C ALA A 79 6.59 5.06 -9.65
N HIS A 80 5.35 5.32 -9.25
CA HIS A 80 4.51 4.35 -8.57
C HIS A 80 3.54 3.73 -9.57
N PHE A 81 3.51 2.39 -9.62
CA PHE A 81 2.81 1.51 -10.56
C PHE A 81 3.49 1.33 -11.92
N LEU A 82 3.53 0.07 -12.37
CA LEU A 82 4.19 -0.35 -13.62
C LEU A 82 3.47 0.15 -14.87
N PHE A 83 2.13 0.04 -14.92
CA PHE A 83 1.31 0.46 -16.05
C PHE A 83 -0.06 0.95 -15.56
N PRO A 84 -0.59 2.04 -16.11
CA PRO A 84 -0.04 2.86 -17.21
C PRO A 84 0.97 3.94 -16.76
N THR A 85 1.15 4.16 -15.47
CA THR A 85 2.00 5.24 -14.93
C THR A 85 3.47 5.06 -15.29
N GLY A 86 4.02 3.86 -15.13
CA GLY A 86 5.41 3.58 -15.48
C GLY A 86 5.71 3.87 -16.96
N LEU A 87 4.74 3.68 -17.88
CA LEU A 87 4.93 4.09 -19.27
C LEU A 87 5.01 5.62 -19.41
N SER A 88 4.18 6.37 -18.66
CA SER A 88 4.25 7.85 -18.64
C SER A 88 5.60 8.33 -18.09
N ALA A 89 6.08 7.69 -17.02
CA ALA A 89 7.37 7.95 -16.40
C ALA A 89 8.55 7.58 -17.33
N LEU A 90 8.46 6.47 -18.06
CA LEU A 90 9.46 6.06 -19.05
C LEU A 90 9.62 7.13 -20.16
N LEU A 91 8.52 7.72 -20.63
CA LEU A 91 8.57 8.80 -21.61
C LEU A 91 9.22 10.06 -21.02
N ALA A 92 8.94 10.39 -19.77
CA ALA A 92 9.57 11.50 -19.04
C ALA A 92 11.08 11.25 -18.84
N ALA A 93 11.46 10.04 -18.41
CA ALA A 93 12.84 9.62 -18.24
C ALA A 93 13.67 9.74 -19.54
N ARG A 94 13.08 9.33 -20.68
CA ARG A 94 13.70 9.51 -21.99
C ARG A 94 13.86 10.99 -22.37
N ALA A 95 12.84 11.82 -22.07
CA ALA A 95 12.86 13.24 -22.40
C ALA A 95 13.90 14.05 -21.61
N SER A 96 14.25 13.62 -20.39
CA SER A 96 15.28 14.21 -19.53
C SER A 96 16.60 13.42 -19.54
N ARG A 97 16.63 12.26 -20.17
CA ARG A 97 17.75 11.29 -20.12
C ARG A 97 18.06 10.82 -18.69
N ALA A 98 17.12 10.90 -17.74
CA ALA A 98 17.26 10.44 -16.38
C ALA A 98 17.01 8.92 -16.29
N PRO A 99 17.60 8.20 -15.32
CA PRO A 99 17.24 6.82 -15.01
C PRO A 99 15.79 6.74 -14.52
N LEU A 100 15.18 5.56 -14.69
CA LEU A 100 13.83 5.27 -14.23
C LEU A 100 13.89 4.23 -13.10
N VAL A 101 13.29 4.57 -11.96
CA VAL A 101 12.97 3.63 -10.89
C VAL A 101 11.45 3.49 -10.81
N VAL A 102 10.95 2.27 -10.60
CA VAL A 102 9.51 2.03 -10.54
C VAL A 102 9.15 1.07 -9.40
N THR A 103 8.11 1.43 -8.62
CA THR A 103 7.55 0.57 -7.57
C THR A 103 6.26 -0.10 -8.04
N ALA A 104 6.21 -1.44 -7.89
CA ALA A 104 5.03 -2.28 -8.10
C ALA A 104 4.22 -2.36 -6.80
N HIS A 105 2.88 -2.23 -6.90
CA HIS A 105 1.98 -2.19 -5.74
C HIS A 105 0.94 -3.33 -5.69
N GLY A 106 0.90 -4.21 -6.70
CA GLY A 106 0.06 -5.40 -6.72
C GLY A 106 -0.98 -5.41 -7.84
N GLN A 107 -1.92 -4.46 -7.90
CA GLN A 107 -2.93 -4.44 -8.96
C GLN A 107 -2.31 -4.31 -10.36
N ASP A 108 -1.23 -3.58 -10.47
CA ASP A 108 -0.44 -3.42 -11.70
C ASP A 108 0.24 -4.74 -12.12
N VAL A 109 0.69 -5.55 -11.17
CA VAL A 109 1.23 -6.90 -11.40
C VAL A 109 0.10 -7.86 -11.79
N ALA A 110 -1.00 -7.91 -11.03
CA ALA A 110 -2.16 -8.74 -11.33
C ALA A 110 -2.74 -8.45 -12.74
N ASN A 111 -2.71 -7.21 -13.18
CA ASN A 111 -3.17 -6.81 -14.51
C ASN A 111 -2.30 -7.39 -15.64
N VAL A 112 -1.06 -7.78 -15.40
CA VAL A 112 -0.18 -8.38 -16.42
C VAL A 112 -0.71 -9.74 -16.90
N THR A 113 -1.23 -10.54 -15.95
CA THR A 113 -1.82 -11.84 -16.27
C THR A 113 -3.27 -11.72 -16.74
N ARG A 114 -4.03 -10.81 -16.10
CA ARG A 114 -5.45 -10.61 -16.39
C ARG A 114 -5.73 -10.01 -17.77
N TYR A 115 -4.86 -9.11 -18.25
CA TYR A 115 -5.08 -8.34 -19.49
C TYR A 115 -3.89 -8.44 -20.45
N PRO A 116 -3.99 -9.22 -21.55
CA PRO A 116 -2.88 -9.43 -22.50
C PRO A 116 -2.28 -8.14 -23.06
N PHE A 117 -3.11 -7.09 -23.26
CA PHE A 117 -2.64 -5.79 -23.78
C PHE A 117 -1.78 -5.00 -22.78
N VAL A 118 -1.83 -5.32 -21.48
CA VAL A 118 -1.00 -4.70 -20.42
C VAL A 118 0.40 -5.31 -20.40
N ARG A 119 0.54 -6.58 -20.74
CA ARG A 119 1.78 -7.35 -20.61
C ARG A 119 2.96 -6.73 -21.36
N ARG A 120 2.79 -6.41 -22.66
CA ARG A 120 3.87 -5.84 -23.49
C ARG A 120 4.36 -4.48 -22.98
N PRO A 121 3.50 -3.48 -22.71
CA PRO A 121 3.94 -2.21 -22.15
C PRO A 121 4.59 -2.35 -20.77
N THR A 122 4.07 -3.22 -19.89
CA THR A 122 4.69 -3.48 -18.57
C THR A 122 6.10 -4.07 -18.73
N ARG A 123 6.28 -5.09 -19.56
CA ARG A 123 7.62 -5.64 -19.88
C ARG A 123 8.56 -4.57 -20.42
N THR A 124 8.05 -3.65 -21.26
CA THR A 124 8.86 -2.56 -21.80
C THR A 124 9.30 -1.60 -20.68
N VAL A 125 8.41 -1.24 -19.76
CA VAL A 125 8.73 -0.41 -18.60
C VAL A 125 9.79 -1.10 -17.74
N VAL A 126 9.54 -2.33 -17.31
CA VAL A 126 10.44 -3.10 -16.43
C VAL A 126 11.82 -3.28 -17.10
N ARG A 127 11.87 -3.66 -18.38
CA ARG A 127 13.14 -3.82 -19.11
C ARG A 127 13.96 -2.52 -19.17
N ARG A 128 13.29 -1.36 -19.24
CA ARG A 128 13.91 -0.03 -19.37
C ARG A 128 14.11 0.68 -18.04
N ALA A 129 13.47 0.23 -16.98
CA ALA A 129 13.76 0.70 -15.64
C ALA A 129 15.18 0.29 -15.23
N THR A 130 15.89 1.19 -14.56
CA THR A 130 17.20 0.91 -13.96
C THR A 130 17.02 -0.01 -12.78
N GLU A 131 16.05 0.30 -11.92
CA GLU A 131 15.70 -0.46 -10.72
C GLU A 131 14.18 -0.64 -10.64
N VAL A 132 13.77 -1.73 -10.02
CA VAL A 132 12.37 -2.03 -9.72
C VAL A 132 12.24 -2.28 -8.22
N ILE A 133 11.17 -1.79 -7.61
CA ILE A 133 10.83 -2.05 -6.21
C ILE A 133 9.53 -2.84 -6.17
N ALA A 134 9.45 -3.89 -5.37
CA ALA A 134 8.22 -4.59 -5.03
C ALA A 134 7.91 -4.41 -3.54
N VAL A 135 6.63 -4.24 -3.19
CA VAL A 135 6.23 -3.94 -1.80
C VAL A 135 6.23 -5.14 -0.87
N SER A 136 6.47 -6.35 -1.38
CA SER A 136 6.61 -7.60 -0.64
C SER A 136 7.39 -8.64 -1.43
N GLU A 137 7.94 -9.66 -0.76
CA GLU A 137 8.60 -10.80 -1.42
C GLU A 137 7.60 -11.59 -2.28
N TRP A 138 6.38 -11.75 -1.76
CA TRP A 138 5.31 -12.36 -2.53
C TRP A 138 5.06 -11.63 -3.85
N LEU A 139 4.97 -10.29 -3.80
CA LEU A 139 4.74 -9.47 -5.00
C LEU A 139 5.93 -9.52 -5.95
N ARG A 140 7.17 -9.57 -5.44
CA ARG A 140 8.37 -9.77 -6.26
C ARG A 140 8.26 -11.08 -7.05
N ALA A 141 7.92 -12.18 -6.37
CA ALA A 141 7.79 -13.48 -7.02
C ALA A 141 6.68 -13.48 -8.09
N GLU A 142 5.54 -12.85 -7.83
CA GLU A 142 4.46 -12.70 -8.81
C GLU A 142 4.89 -11.85 -10.02
N LEU A 143 5.61 -10.75 -9.76
CA LEU A 143 6.13 -9.88 -10.80
C LEU A 143 7.14 -10.63 -11.70
N GLU A 144 8.11 -11.31 -11.12
CA GLU A 144 9.14 -12.04 -11.85
C GLU A 144 8.56 -13.21 -12.67
N ARG A 145 7.51 -13.88 -12.15
CA ARG A 145 6.76 -14.91 -12.89
C ARG A 145 6.05 -14.35 -14.12
N GLY A 146 5.39 -13.17 -13.98
CA GLY A 146 4.65 -12.52 -15.06
C GLY A 146 5.53 -11.72 -16.02
N VAL A 147 6.65 -11.21 -15.54
CA VAL A 147 7.59 -10.30 -16.21
C VAL A 147 9.03 -10.72 -15.89
N PRO A 148 9.57 -11.75 -16.59
CA PRO A 148 10.92 -12.28 -16.31
C PRO A 148 12.03 -11.21 -16.36
N GLU A 149 11.83 -10.11 -17.08
CA GLU A 149 12.78 -8.99 -17.12
C GLU A 149 12.94 -8.27 -15.78
N ALA A 150 12.11 -8.56 -14.77
CA ALA A 150 12.22 -8.03 -13.42
C ALA A 150 13.28 -8.78 -12.59
N ALA A 151 13.59 -10.02 -12.94
CA ALA A 151 14.55 -10.83 -12.22
C ALA A 151 15.94 -10.18 -12.16
N GLY A 152 16.55 -10.22 -10.99
CA GLY A 152 17.89 -9.67 -10.73
C GLY A 152 17.97 -8.15 -10.57
N LYS A 153 16.86 -7.41 -10.72
CA LYS A 153 16.81 -5.95 -10.48
C LYS A 153 15.61 -5.48 -9.66
N THR A 154 14.90 -6.41 -9.04
CA THR A 154 13.79 -6.10 -8.14
C THR A 154 14.25 -6.18 -6.70
N GLU A 155 14.21 -5.05 -5.99
CA GLU A 155 14.43 -4.98 -4.55
C GLU A 155 13.08 -4.95 -3.82
N VAL A 156 13.00 -5.62 -2.66
CA VAL A 156 11.78 -5.61 -1.85
C VAL A 156 11.88 -4.51 -0.80
N ILE A 157 11.04 -3.49 -0.94
CA ILE A 157 10.90 -2.40 0.02
C ILE A 157 9.42 -2.12 0.20
N ASN A 158 8.89 -2.40 1.39
CA ASN A 158 7.49 -2.17 1.70
C ASN A 158 7.17 -0.68 1.92
N CYS A 159 5.88 -0.36 1.99
CA CYS A 159 5.44 1.05 2.12
C CYS A 159 5.76 1.67 3.49
N GLY A 160 6.07 0.84 4.50
CA GLY A 160 6.28 1.29 5.88
C GLY A 160 5.01 1.83 6.55
N VAL A 161 5.14 2.16 7.81
CA VAL A 161 4.09 2.80 8.62
C VAL A 161 4.68 3.95 9.43
N ASP A 162 3.92 5.03 9.56
CA ASP A 162 4.27 6.16 10.42
C ASP A 162 3.99 5.78 11.88
N LEU A 163 5.04 5.40 12.61
CA LEU A 163 4.96 4.94 14.00
C LEU A 163 4.61 6.04 15.01
N GLU A 164 4.67 7.31 14.63
CA GLU A 164 4.24 8.43 15.46
C GLU A 164 2.73 8.65 15.32
N ARG A 165 2.22 8.53 14.09
CA ARG A 165 0.79 8.62 13.81
C ARG A 165 0.04 7.38 14.28
N PHE A 166 0.52 6.19 13.92
CA PHE A 166 -0.01 4.89 14.32
C PHE A 166 0.75 4.39 15.54
N ARG A 167 0.28 4.80 16.71
CA ARG A 167 0.84 4.44 18.01
C ARG A 167 -0.23 3.83 18.90
N PRO A 168 0.14 3.07 19.91
CA PRO A 168 -0.82 2.62 20.91
C PRO A 168 -1.55 3.81 21.54
N LEU A 169 -2.87 3.79 21.44
CA LEU A 169 -3.77 4.72 22.11
C LEU A 169 -4.63 3.90 23.07
N ASP A 170 -5.06 4.53 24.17
CA ASP A 170 -6.02 3.92 25.09
C ASP A 170 -7.28 3.53 24.33
N ARG A 171 -7.79 2.32 24.64
CA ARG A 171 -9.01 1.85 24.03
C ARG A 171 -10.18 2.76 24.42
N THR A 172 -10.90 3.25 23.44
CA THR A 172 -12.15 3.95 23.69
C THR A 172 -13.17 2.99 24.26
N ALA A 173 -13.85 3.35 25.36
CA ALA A 173 -14.88 2.51 25.96
C ALA A 173 -15.97 2.13 24.94
N GLY A 174 -16.35 0.86 24.92
CA GLY A 174 -17.34 0.33 23.98
C GLY A 174 -17.51 -1.18 24.11
N PRO A 175 -18.42 -1.77 23.31
CA PRO A 175 -18.59 -3.23 23.26
C PRO A 175 -17.28 -3.94 22.93
N SER A 176 -17.09 -5.14 23.48
CA SER A 176 -15.96 -6.04 23.17
C SER A 176 -16.55 -7.44 22.94
N PRO A 177 -16.05 -8.19 21.94
CA PRO A 177 -14.98 -7.80 21.01
C PRO A 177 -15.42 -6.75 19.97
N ALA A 178 -14.53 -5.82 19.65
CA ALA A 178 -14.74 -4.81 18.60
C ALA A 178 -13.79 -5.07 17.44
N PHE A 179 -14.35 -5.35 16.27
CA PHE A 179 -13.63 -5.60 15.03
C PHE A 179 -13.70 -4.36 14.12
N VAL A 180 -12.62 -4.10 13.38
CA VAL A 180 -12.58 -3.04 12.36
C VAL A 180 -11.99 -3.57 11.06
N CYS A 181 -12.56 -3.17 9.92
CA CYS A 181 -12.01 -3.42 8.60
C CYS A 181 -11.78 -2.07 7.91
N VAL A 182 -10.53 -1.77 7.53
CA VAL A 182 -10.17 -0.49 6.91
C VAL A 182 -9.83 -0.71 5.44
N GLY A 183 -10.58 -0.05 4.54
CA GLY A 183 -10.32 -0.10 3.11
C GLY A 183 -11.56 -0.06 2.23
N SER A 184 -11.37 -0.22 0.92
CA SER A 184 -12.46 -0.22 -0.06
C SER A 184 -13.35 -1.45 0.10
N LEU A 185 -14.67 -1.27 0.02
CA LEU A 185 -15.68 -2.33 0.11
C LEU A 185 -15.88 -2.98 -1.26
N ILE A 186 -14.94 -3.84 -1.65
CA ILE A 186 -14.88 -4.51 -2.95
C ILE A 186 -14.63 -6.02 -2.78
N GLU A 187 -14.96 -6.81 -3.80
CA GLU A 187 -14.84 -8.28 -3.80
C GLU A 187 -13.45 -8.76 -3.32
N ARG A 188 -12.37 -8.20 -3.86
CA ARG A 188 -11.00 -8.58 -3.48
C ARG A 188 -10.71 -8.43 -1.98
N LYS A 189 -11.38 -7.49 -1.30
CA LYS A 189 -11.23 -7.29 0.15
C LYS A 189 -12.03 -8.27 1.00
N ASN A 190 -12.87 -9.09 0.34
CA ASN A 190 -13.62 -10.20 0.95
C ASN A 190 -14.55 -9.75 2.10
N VAL A 191 -15.07 -8.52 1.98
CA VAL A 191 -15.83 -7.88 3.06
C VAL A 191 -17.16 -8.53 3.36
N VAL A 192 -17.79 -9.17 2.36
CA VAL A 192 -19.08 -9.89 2.56
C VAL A 192 -18.83 -11.14 3.39
N ARG A 193 -17.84 -12.00 3.03
CA ARG A 193 -17.49 -13.18 3.82
C ARG A 193 -17.05 -12.81 5.25
N LEU A 194 -16.35 -11.69 5.42
CA LEU A 194 -16.04 -11.18 6.77
C LEU A 194 -17.32 -10.89 7.56
N ALA A 195 -18.32 -10.24 6.94
CA ALA A 195 -19.58 -9.94 7.60
C ALA A 195 -20.41 -11.20 7.88
N ASP A 196 -20.34 -12.22 7.00
CA ASP A 196 -20.98 -13.52 7.22
C ASP A 196 -20.32 -14.27 8.39
N ALA A 197 -18.99 -14.34 8.42
CA ALA A 197 -18.25 -14.94 9.53
C ALA A 197 -18.50 -14.21 10.86
N PHE A 198 -18.57 -12.88 10.84
CA PHE A 198 -18.92 -12.07 12.01
C PHE A 198 -20.36 -12.38 12.51
N ALA A 199 -21.33 -12.51 11.62
CA ALA A 199 -22.69 -12.89 11.99
C ALA A 199 -22.73 -14.30 12.63
N ARG A 200 -21.93 -15.24 12.14
CA ARG A 200 -21.79 -16.59 12.75
C ARG A 200 -21.04 -16.56 14.08
N LEU A 201 -20.10 -15.64 14.29
CA LEU A 201 -19.47 -15.43 15.58
C LEU A 201 -20.52 -15.06 16.66
N GLY A 202 -21.51 -14.23 16.31
CA GLY A 202 -22.67 -13.93 17.13
C GLY A 202 -22.44 -12.96 18.29
N GLU A 203 -21.28 -12.33 18.38
CA GLU A 203 -20.94 -11.39 19.47
C GLU A 203 -20.06 -10.23 18.97
N GLY A 204 -20.09 -9.10 19.69
CA GLY A 204 -19.26 -7.95 19.42
C GLY A 204 -19.85 -6.96 18.41
N THR A 205 -18.96 -6.15 17.83
CA THR A 205 -19.28 -5.17 16.79
C THR A 205 -18.28 -5.25 15.64
N LEU A 206 -18.71 -4.94 14.41
CA LEU A 206 -17.85 -4.86 13.23
C LEU A 206 -18.03 -3.51 12.55
N THR A 207 -16.95 -2.71 12.46
CA THR A 207 -16.96 -1.42 11.78
C THR A 207 -16.17 -1.50 10.49
N PHE A 208 -16.81 -1.20 9.37
CA PHE A 208 -16.15 -0.99 8.08
C PHE A 208 -15.81 0.50 7.91
N VAL A 209 -14.52 0.80 7.84
CA VAL A 209 -14.00 2.15 7.61
C VAL A 209 -13.60 2.27 6.14
N GLY A 210 -14.52 2.76 5.34
CA GLY A 210 -14.37 2.85 3.89
C GLY A 210 -15.70 2.76 3.16
N ASP A 211 -15.62 2.77 1.83
CA ASP A 211 -16.78 2.70 0.94
C ASP A 211 -16.45 1.85 -0.30
N GLY A 212 -17.47 1.44 -1.04
CA GLY A 212 -17.30 0.66 -2.27
C GLY A 212 -18.57 0.04 -2.79
N GLU A 213 -18.46 -0.70 -3.88
CA GLU A 213 -19.57 -1.31 -4.60
C GLU A 213 -20.38 -2.33 -3.77
N LEU A 214 -19.72 -2.96 -2.77
CA LEU A 214 -20.36 -3.96 -1.90
C LEU A 214 -21.00 -3.36 -0.64
N ARG A 215 -21.04 -2.03 -0.49
CA ARG A 215 -21.72 -1.38 0.62
C ARG A 215 -23.17 -1.83 0.79
N PRO A 216 -24.00 -1.94 -0.28
CA PRO A 216 -25.39 -2.36 -0.13
C PRO A 216 -25.56 -3.78 0.46
N GLU A 217 -24.56 -4.66 0.29
CA GLU A 217 -24.57 -6.03 0.84
C GLU A 217 -24.22 -6.08 2.33
N LEU A 218 -23.67 -5.00 2.87
CA LEU A 218 -23.24 -4.89 4.26
C LEU A 218 -24.19 -4.03 5.12
N GLU A 219 -24.94 -3.11 4.51
CA GLU A 219 -25.87 -2.22 5.20
C GLU A 219 -27.02 -3.01 5.86
N GLY A 220 -27.36 -2.59 7.09
CA GLY A 220 -28.47 -3.21 7.86
C GLY A 220 -28.15 -4.54 8.50
N ARG A 221 -26.94 -5.09 8.37
CA ARG A 221 -26.52 -6.29 9.08
C ARG A 221 -26.38 -6.03 10.58
N ALA A 222 -26.81 -6.95 11.42
CA ALA A 222 -26.75 -6.81 12.87
C ALA A 222 -25.30 -6.65 13.37
N GLY A 223 -25.04 -5.64 14.21
CA GLY A 223 -23.73 -5.36 14.78
C GLY A 223 -22.72 -4.74 13.80
N VAL A 224 -23.13 -4.46 12.54
CA VAL A 224 -22.27 -3.88 11.49
C VAL A 224 -22.52 -2.38 11.36
N THR A 225 -21.43 -1.62 11.29
CA THR A 225 -21.43 -0.17 11.02
C THR A 225 -20.54 0.13 9.83
N ILE A 226 -20.96 1.07 8.95
CA ILE A 226 -20.17 1.51 7.78
C ILE A 226 -19.99 3.02 7.86
N THR A 227 -18.75 3.49 7.93
CA THR A 227 -18.45 4.94 8.08
C THR A 227 -18.47 5.70 6.76
N GLY A 228 -18.30 5.02 5.62
CA GLY A 228 -17.90 5.65 4.37
C GLY A 228 -16.39 6.01 4.37
N TYR A 229 -15.97 6.78 3.36
CA TYR A 229 -14.59 7.28 3.30
C TYR A 229 -14.30 8.25 4.43
N VAL A 230 -13.18 8.04 5.11
CA VAL A 230 -12.67 8.94 6.16
C VAL A 230 -11.28 9.48 5.78
N PRO A 231 -10.90 10.66 6.28
CA PRO A 231 -9.52 11.12 6.17
C PRO A 231 -8.57 10.13 6.84
N HIS A 232 -7.39 9.91 6.27
CA HIS A 232 -6.40 8.96 6.82
C HIS A 232 -5.99 9.32 8.26
N ASP A 233 -6.04 10.60 8.62
CA ASP A 233 -5.75 11.08 9.98
C ASP A 233 -6.80 10.62 11.03
N ALA A 234 -7.99 10.21 10.59
CA ALA A 234 -9.01 9.65 11.48
C ALA A 234 -8.84 8.15 11.74
N VAL A 235 -8.09 7.43 10.88
CA VAL A 235 -7.92 5.96 10.99
C VAL A 235 -7.36 5.53 12.35
N PRO A 236 -6.36 6.21 12.96
CA PRO A 236 -5.88 5.86 14.30
C PRO A 236 -6.97 5.80 15.36
N GLY A 237 -7.98 6.68 15.29
CA GLY A 237 -9.12 6.68 16.22
C GLY A 237 -10.00 5.43 16.08
N TYR A 238 -10.24 4.97 14.85
CA TYR A 238 -10.98 3.72 14.62
C TYR A 238 -10.20 2.49 15.06
N LEU A 239 -8.88 2.47 14.87
CA LEU A 239 -8.02 1.40 15.39
C LEU A 239 -7.98 1.41 16.93
N ALA A 240 -7.96 2.58 17.56
CA ALA A 240 -8.02 2.70 19.01
C ALA A 240 -9.34 2.20 19.60
N ALA A 241 -10.45 2.37 18.87
CA ALA A 241 -11.77 1.89 19.28
C ALA A 241 -11.95 0.36 19.09
N ALA A 242 -11.09 -0.30 18.32
CA ALA A 242 -11.16 -1.72 18.03
C ALA A 242 -10.19 -2.55 18.87
N ASP A 243 -10.50 -3.83 19.02
CA ASP A 243 -9.62 -4.86 19.57
C ASP A 243 -8.81 -5.54 18.44
N VAL A 244 -9.45 -5.77 17.29
CA VAL A 244 -8.89 -6.53 16.16
C VAL A 244 -9.17 -5.81 14.85
N LEU A 245 -8.15 -5.67 14.01
CA LEU A 245 -8.33 -5.34 12.60
C LEU A 245 -8.54 -6.61 11.77
N CYS A 246 -9.53 -6.59 10.89
CA CYS A 246 -9.85 -7.69 9.99
C CYS A 246 -9.56 -7.30 8.52
N GLN A 247 -8.64 -8.01 7.89
CA GLN A 247 -8.27 -7.83 6.47
C GLN A 247 -8.12 -9.20 5.77
N PRO A 248 -9.20 -10.02 5.69
CA PRO A 248 -9.15 -11.35 5.07
C PRO A 248 -9.28 -11.28 3.56
N SER A 249 -8.51 -10.37 2.92
CA SER A 249 -8.52 -10.15 1.47
C SER A 249 -8.25 -11.45 0.71
N LEU A 250 -8.91 -11.69 -0.43
CA LEU A 250 -8.60 -12.82 -1.31
C LEU A 250 -7.13 -12.81 -1.74
N VAL A 251 -6.59 -11.64 -1.97
CA VAL A 251 -5.15 -11.39 -2.19
C VAL A 251 -4.82 -10.02 -1.61
N GLU A 252 -3.78 -9.94 -0.79
CA GLU A 252 -3.28 -8.68 -0.23
C GLU A 252 -1.80 -8.51 -0.56
N PRO A 253 -1.44 -7.69 -1.56
CA PRO A 253 -0.05 -7.56 -2.02
C PRO A 253 0.93 -7.11 -0.95
N PHE A 254 0.49 -6.28 0.01
CA PHE A 254 1.28 -5.88 1.17
C PHE A 254 0.45 -5.96 2.46
N GLY A 255 -0.60 -5.16 2.61
CA GLY A 255 -1.43 -5.11 3.82
C GLY A 255 -1.20 -3.86 4.66
N GLN A 256 -1.26 -2.67 4.03
CA GLN A 256 -1.02 -1.41 4.71
C GLN A 256 -1.87 -1.23 5.99
N ALA A 257 -3.19 -1.51 5.92
CA ALA A 257 -4.07 -1.38 7.07
C ALA A 257 -3.72 -2.38 8.20
N ALA A 258 -3.28 -3.59 7.84
CA ALA A 258 -2.80 -4.56 8.83
C ALA A 258 -1.54 -4.04 9.54
N LEU A 259 -0.59 -3.47 8.82
CA LEU A 259 0.61 -2.89 9.42
C LEU A 259 0.29 -1.66 10.29
N GLU A 260 -0.68 -0.83 9.89
CA GLU A 260 -1.17 0.31 10.69
C GLU A 260 -1.82 -0.14 12.00
N ALA A 261 -2.57 -1.25 11.96
CA ALA A 261 -3.16 -1.85 13.15
C ALA A 261 -2.09 -2.41 14.11
N LEU A 262 -1.10 -3.14 13.58
CA LEU A 262 0.03 -3.63 14.37
C LEU A 262 0.77 -2.47 15.03
N ALA A 263 1.04 -1.39 14.31
CA ALA A 263 1.68 -0.19 14.84
C ALA A 263 0.86 0.46 15.97
N SER A 264 -0.47 0.36 15.89
CA SER A 264 -1.42 0.81 16.93
C SER A 264 -1.59 -0.21 18.07
N ALA A 265 -0.77 -1.26 18.13
CA ALA A 265 -0.86 -2.38 19.07
C ALA A 265 -2.24 -3.06 19.06
N ARG A 266 -2.82 -3.25 17.87
CA ARG A 266 -4.05 -4.02 17.66
C ARG A 266 -3.73 -5.32 16.94
N SER A 267 -4.40 -6.41 17.38
CA SER A 267 -4.28 -7.71 16.74
C SER A 267 -4.87 -7.68 15.32
N VAL A 268 -4.43 -8.60 14.46
CA VAL A 268 -4.86 -8.68 13.07
C VAL A 268 -5.44 -10.05 12.75
N VAL A 269 -6.60 -10.09 12.10
CA VAL A 269 -7.05 -11.23 11.29
C VAL A 269 -6.79 -10.90 9.83
N GLY A 270 -5.83 -11.57 9.23
CA GLY A 270 -5.36 -11.29 7.87
C GLY A 270 -5.37 -12.52 6.97
N THR A 271 -5.10 -12.32 5.68
CA THR A 271 -4.98 -13.41 4.71
C THR A 271 -3.58 -14.03 4.70
N ARG A 272 -3.49 -15.34 4.43
CA ARG A 272 -2.23 -16.01 4.09
C ARG A 272 -1.74 -15.74 2.67
N VAL A 273 -2.57 -15.12 1.82
CA VAL A 273 -2.26 -14.92 0.39
C VAL A 273 -1.75 -13.49 0.16
N GLY A 274 -0.45 -13.36 -0.01
CA GLY A 274 0.20 -12.06 -0.25
C GLY A 274 1.30 -11.72 0.75
N GLY A 275 1.42 -10.42 1.07
CA GLY A 275 2.44 -9.86 1.94
C GLY A 275 2.21 -10.03 3.46
N PRO A 276 0.98 -10.16 4.00
CA PRO A 276 0.78 -10.24 5.45
C PRO A 276 1.61 -11.30 6.18
N PRO A 277 1.88 -12.50 5.62
CA PRO A 277 2.77 -13.48 6.25
C PRO A 277 4.19 -12.98 6.52
N GLU A 278 4.64 -11.93 5.83
CA GLU A 278 5.99 -11.40 5.96
C GLU A 278 6.18 -10.51 7.20
N PHE A 279 5.06 -10.04 7.81
CA PHE A 279 5.12 -9.10 8.94
C PHE A 279 4.09 -9.32 10.06
N VAL A 280 3.20 -10.31 9.93
CA VAL A 280 2.26 -10.69 11.00
C VAL A 280 2.75 -11.98 11.65
N PRO A 281 3.54 -11.92 12.75
CA PRO A 281 4.00 -13.11 13.44
C PRO A 281 2.92 -13.70 14.34
N GLU A 282 3.17 -14.92 14.82
CA GLU A 282 2.37 -15.54 15.87
C GLU A 282 2.26 -14.63 17.10
N GLY A 283 1.08 -14.57 17.71
CA GLY A 283 0.78 -13.68 18.83
C GLY A 283 0.43 -12.23 18.45
N ALA A 284 0.77 -11.77 17.25
CA ALA A 284 0.35 -10.45 16.75
C ALA A 284 -0.98 -10.52 15.98
N GLY A 285 -1.39 -11.71 15.57
CA GLY A 285 -2.63 -11.92 14.83
C GLY A 285 -2.79 -13.35 14.36
N VAL A 286 -3.82 -13.56 13.53
CA VAL A 286 -4.15 -14.85 12.93
C VAL A 286 -4.26 -14.67 11.42
N LEU A 287 -3.56 -15.50 10.67
CA LEU A 287 -3.63 -15.53 9.20
C LEU A 287 -4.49 -16.71 8.74
N VAL A 288 -5.44 -16.43 7.83
CA VAL A 288 -6.43 -17.42 7.37
C VAL A 288 -6.32 -17.68 5.87
N ASP A 289 -6.83 -18.82 5.43
CA ASP A 289 -7.25 -18.99 4.06
C ASP A 289 -8.48 -18.08 3.81
N PRO A 290 -8.42 -17.12 2.89
CA PRO A 290 -9.52 -16.18 2.70
C PRO A 290 -10.79 -16.83 2.10
N GLU A 291 -10.71 -18.06 1.60
CA GLU A 291 -11.84 -18.81 1.07
C GLU A 291 -12.47 -19.74 2.10
N ASP A 292 -11.82 -19.99 3.24
CA ASP A 292 -12.34 -20.81 4.34
C ASP A 292 -13.07 -19.93 5.39
N GLU A 293 -14.40 -19.95 5.34
CA GLU A 293 -15.24 -19.18 6.26
C GLU A 293 -15.19 -19.73 7.70
N GLU A 294 -15.07 -21.05 7.88
CA GLU A 294 -14.97 -21.63 9.22
C GLU A 294 -13.67 -21.22 9.93
N GLU A 295 -12.56 -21.26 9.19
CA GLU A 295 -11.28 -20.77 9.68
C GLU A 295 -11.35 -19.28 10.04
N LEU A 296 -12.05 -18.47 9.24
CA LEU A 296 -12.24 -17.05 9.51
C LEU A 296 -13.02 -16.81 10.81
N VAL A 297 -14.09 -17.58 11.08
CA VAL A 297 -14.84 -17.52 12.35
C VAL A 297 -13.94 -17.86 13.54
N GLN A 298 -13.12 -18.91 13.44
CA GLN A 298 -12.19 -19.30 14.51
C GLN A 298 -11.09 -18.24 14.69
N ALA A 299 -10.60 -17.64 13.62
CA ALA A 299 -9.61 -16.56 13.69
C ALA A 299 -10.15 -15.31 14.38
N LEU A 300 -11.42 -14.95 14.15
CA LEU A 300 -12.06 -13.85 14.88
C LEU A 300 -12.08 -14.12 16.39
N ARG A 301 -12.48 -15.33 16.82
CA ARG A 301 -12.45 -15.73 18.23
C ARG A 301 -11.06 -15.70 18.82
N THR A 302 -10.09 -16.29 18.13
CA THR A 302 -8.71 -16.39 18.60
C THR A 302 -8.07 -15.00 18.72
N ALA A 303 -8.25 -14.14 17.70
CA ALA A 303 -7.70 -12.79 17.72
C ALA A 303 -8.34 -11.90 18.79
N ALA A 304 -9.65 -12.06 19.06
CA ALA A 304 -10.36 -11.34 20.12
C ALA A 304 -9.87 -11.70 21.53
N ALA A 305 -9.29 -12.88 21.70
CA ALA A 305 -8.69 -13.32 22.97
C ALA A 305 -7.25 -12.83 23.19
N LEU A 306 -6.62 -12.21 22.19
CA LEU A 306 -5.27 -11.65 22.32
C LEU A 306 -5.29 -10.38 23.18
N PRO A 307 -4.15 -10.01 23.81
CA PRO A 307 -4.06 -8.81 24.64
C PRO A 307 -4.42 -7.51 23.86
N VAL A 308 -5.06 -6.56 24.54
CA VAL A 308 -5.34 -5.22 24.01
C VAL A 308 -4.91 -4.19 25.07
N PRO A 309 -3.84 -3.38 24.80
CA PRO A 309 -2.98 -3.37 23.62
C PRO A 309 -2.16 -4.67 23.46
N ASN A 310 -1.82 -5.02 22.22
CA ASN A 310 -1.04 -6.21 21.91
C ASN A 310 0.45 -5.83 21.70
N PRO A 311 1.37 -6.21 22.64
CA PRO A 311 2.78 -5.86 22.52
C PRO A 311 3.50 -6.59 21.39
N ALA A 312 3.09 -7.82 21.04
CA ALA A 312 3.65 -8.55 19.91
C ALA A 312 3.31 -7.87 18.56
N ALA A 313 2.09 -7.34 18.45
CA ALA A 313 1.68 -6.55 17.28
C ALA A 313 2.55 -5.29 17.13
N ARG A 314 2.74 -4.53 18.22
CA ARG A 314 3.59 -3.33 18.17
C ARG A 314 5.03 -3.66 17.80
N ALA A 315 5.62 -4.67 18.41
CA ALA A 315 6.99 -5.10 18.12
C ALA A 315 7.18 -5.51 16.65
N ALA A 316 6.18 -6.17 16.05
CA ALA A 316 6.20 -6.53 14.64
C ALA A 316 6.24 -5.30 13.72
N ALA A 317 5.52 -4.23 14.08
CA ALA A 317 5.49 -3.00 13.27
C ALA A 317 6.78 -2.18 13.36
N ASP A 318 7.55 -2.26 14.44
CA ASP A 318 8.74 -1.43 14.66
C ASP A 318 9.83 -1.62 13.58
N ALA A 319 9.90 -2.81 12.96
CA ALA A 319 10.81 -3.08 11.85
C ALA A 319 10.41 -2.37 10.53
N HIS A 320 9.18 -1.87 10.45
CA HIS A 320 8.57 -1.33 9.24
C HIS A 320 8.32 0.19 9.31
N ASP A 321 9.10 0.93 10.10
CA ASP A 321 9.03 2.40 10.15
C ASP A 321 9.19 3.00 8.75
N VAL A 322 8.29 3.88 8.36
CA VAL A 322 8.30 4.57 7.06
C VAL A 322 9.61 5.30 6.80
N ARG A 323 10.27 5.83 7.84
CA ARG A 323 11.57 6.50 7.75
C ARG A 323 12.68 5.54 7.33
N ARG A 324 12.67 4.30 7.83
CA ARG A 324 13.61 3.25 7.42
C ARG A 324 13.36 2.82 5.97
N GLN A 325 12.08 2.67 5.58
CA GLN A 325 11.76 2.31 4.22
C GLN A 325 12.12 3.43 3.23
N ALA A 326 11.89 4.69 3.59
CA ALA A 326 12.31 5.84 2.80
C ALA A 326 13.84 5.88 2.60
N ALA A 327 14.64 5.59 3.63
CA ALA A 327 16.09 5.49 3.50
C ALA A 327 16.53 4.39 2.53
N ARG A 328 15.83 3.25 2.52
CA ARG A 328 16.11 2.18 1.55
C ARG A 328 15.73 2.59 0.13
N VAL A 329 14.59 3.27 -0.04
CA VAL A 329 14.18 3.83 -1.35
C VAL A 329 15.21 4.85 -1.83
N GLU A 330 15.66 5.78 -0.96
CA GLU A 330 16.73 6.75 -1.23
C GLU A 330 17.98 6.06 -1.78
N THR A 331 18.48 5.00 -1.11
CA THR A 331 19.61 4.20 -1.58
C THR A 331 19.42 3.65 -3.00
N VAL A 332 18.20 3.17 -3.33
CA VAL A 332 17.88 2.69 -4.68
C VAL A 332 17.91 3.84 -5.70
N LEU A 333 17.32 5.00 -5.34
CA LEU A 333 17.30 6.17 -6.23
C LEU A 333 18.72 6.67 -6.51
N GLU A 334 19.56 6.80 -5.48
CA GLU A 334 20.97 7.21 -5.60
C GLU A 334 21.78 6.21 -6.45
N ARG A 335 21.60 4.90 -6.22
CA ARG A 335 22.25 3.86 -7.02
C ARG A 335 21.89 4.00 -8.50
N ALA A 336 20.61 4.28 -8.81
CA ALA A 336 20.16 4.52 -10.16
C ALA A 336 20.81 5.78 -10.79
N VAL A 337 21.00 6.85 -10.01
CA VAL A 337 21.69 8.08 -10.45
C VAL A 337 23.17 7.81 -10.72
N ARG A 338 23.88 7.13 -9.81
CA ARG A 338 25.32 6.78 -9.95
C ARG A 338 25.58 5.86 -11.15
N GLY A 339 24.74 4.87 -11.37
CA GLY A 339 24.87 3.95 -12.51
C GLY A 339 24.72 4.60 -13.90
N ARG A 340 24.23 5.86 -13.94
CA ARG A 340 24.20 6.67 -15.17
C ARG A 340 25.52 7.41 -15.45
N GLN A 341 26.26 7.73 -14.37
CA GLN A 341 27.50 8.52 -14.47
C GLN A 341 28.72 7.67 -14.82
N ALA A 342 28.64 6.35 -14.60
CA ALA A 342 29.62 5.35 -15.00
C ALA A 342 29.36 4.86 -16.44
#